data_5b81dcb8fecc4ff4807f11d15ac3cc12
#
_entry.id   5b81dcb8fecc4ff4807f11d15ac3cc12
#
_cell.length_a   1.000
_cell.length_b   1.000
_cell.length_c   1.000
_cell.angle_alpha   90.00
_cell.angle_beta   90.00
_cell.angle_gamma   90.00
#
_symmetry.space_group_name_H-M   'P 1'
#
loop_
_entity.id
_entity.type
_entity.pdbx_description
1 polymer ?
#
loop_
_entity_poly.entity_id
_entity_poly.type
_entity_poly.pdbx_seq_one_letter_code
_entity_poly.pdbx_strand_id
1 'polypeptide(L)'
;MRHPILILALAAALLTPAIHAQEPMAAVPACPSTATLDQLIKAIDSAITGPANRARTCFRALFLPDARLIPIRIAADGTPSSHVLTVEDWVNAVAKRGTAMFHEHQLNVRTESWAHIAHLWSTYETKIGDDDKPADRGINSIQAIYNGKQWHIVEIVWQAEVPTDPVPAKYLP
;
A
#
# COMPACT_ATOMS: atom_id res chain seq x y z
N MET A 1 -14.63 13.08 91.26
CA MET A 1 -13.72 13.28 90.17
C MET A 1 -14.28 12.60 88.95
N ARG A 2 -14.75 13.39 87.94
CA ARG A 2 -15.40 12.87 86.72
C ARG A 2 -14.39 13.00 85.58
N HIS A 3 -14.04 11.88 84.95
CA HIS A 3 -13.16 11.88 83.81
C HIS A 3 -14.03 11.97 82.52
N PRO A 4 -13.70 12.84 81.56
CA PRO A 4 -14.37 12.86 80.26
C PRO A 4 -13.75 11.80 79.34
N ILE A 5 -14.60 11.00 78.72
CA ILE A 5 -14.27 10.04 77.67
C ILE A 5 -14.19 10.78 76.36
N LEU A 6 -12.98 10.81 75.75
CA LEU A 6 -12.73 11.38 74.43
C LEU A 6 -13.07 10.33 73.36
N ILE A 7 -14.11 10.57 72.60
CA ILE A 7 -14.49 9.71 71.44
C ILE A 7 -13.74 10.17 70.21
N LEU A 8 -12.82 9.35 69.75
CA LEU A 8 -12.04 9.58 68.50
C LEU A 8 -12.87 9.05 67.30
N ALA A 9 -13.41 9.97 66.48
CA ALA A 9 -14.10 9.59 65.24
C ALA A 9 -13.09 9.31 64.15
N LEU A 10 -13.02 8.07 63.69
CA LEU A 10 -12.15 7.62 62.58
C LEU A 10 -12.94 7.86 61.28
N ALA A 11 -12.54 8.86 60.48
CA ALA A 11 -13.10 9.10 59.18
C ALA A 11 -12.39 8.16 58.15
N ALA A 12 -13.11 7.16 57.66
CA ALA A 12 -12.66 6.29 56.56
C ALA A 12 -12.87 6.99 55.24
N ALA A 13 -11.79 7.44 54.57
CA ALA A 13 -11.84 7.97 53.23
C ALA A 13 -11.97 6.79 52.24
N LEU A 14 -13.12 6.70 51.58
CA LEU A 14 -13.39 5.77 50.49
C LEU A 14 -12.70 6.27 49.22
N LEU A 15 -11.56 5.67 48.89
CA LEU A 15 -10.88 5.85 47.58
C LEU A 15 -11.67 5.08 46.52
N THR A 16 -12.46 5.80 45.73
CA THR A 16 -13.08 5.24 44.52
C THR A 16 -12.02 5.10 43.42
N PRO A 17 -11.78 3.92 42.81
CA PRO A 17 -10.90 3.79 41.69
C PRO A 17 -11.50 4.56 40.50
N ALA A 18 -10.74 5.49 39.92
CA ALA A 18 -11.08 6.13 38.67
C ALA A 18 -10.97 5.07 37.53
N ILE A 19 -12.10 4.63 37.01
CA ILE A 19 -12.17 3.83 35.80
C ILE A 19 -11.76 4.74 34.64
N HIS A 20 -10.51 4.61 34.18
CA HIS A 20 -10.09 5.24 32.92
C HIS A 20 -10.85 4.53 31.79
N ALA A 21 -11.84 5.21 31.24
CA ALA A 21 -12.47 4.78 30.00
C ALA A 21 -11.38 4.81 28.92
N GLN A 22 -11.03 3.62 28.39
CA GLN A 22 -10.11 3.47 27.28
C GLN A 22 -10.78 4.12 26.06
N GLU A 23 -10.17 5.17 25.52
CA GLU A 23 -10.66 5.78 24.28
C GLU A 23 -10.79 4.69 23.20
N PRO A 24 -11.91 4.66 22.46
CA PRO A 24 -12.07 3.68 21.39
C PRO A 24 -10.93 3.88 20.38
N MET A 25 -10.11 2.86 20.18
CA MET A 25 -9.10 2.84 19.13
C MET A 25 -9.79 3.18 17.80
N ALA A 26 -9.33 4.22 17.13
CA ALA A 26 -9.84 4.59 15.82
C ALA A 26 -9.81 3.35 14.91
N ALA A 27 -10.94 2.98 14.35
CA ALA A 27 -11.04 1.83 13.47
C ALA A 27 -10.09 2.05 12.27
N VAL A 28 -9.19 1.07 12.03
CA VAL A 28 -8.35 1.09 10.83
C VAL A 28 -9.28 1.10 9.62
N PRO A 29 -9.16 2.06 8.70
CA PRO A 29 -10.02 2.10 7.52
C PRO A 29 -9.97 0.77 6.77
N ALA A 30 -11.12 0.23 6.40
CA ALA A 30 -11.19 -0.98 5.60
C ALA A 30 -10.52 -0.74 4.24
N CYS A 31 -9.73 -1.72 3.77
CA CYS A 31 -9.12 -1.64 2.45
C CYS A 31 -10.19 -1.74 1.35
N PRO A 32 -9.95 -1.12 0.18
CA PRO A 32 -10.84 -1.26 -0.96
C PRO A 32 -11.08 -2.73 -1.33
N SER A 33 -12.29 -3.04 -1.76
CA SER A 33 -12.64 -4.37 -2.28
C SER A 33 -11.87 -4.68 -3.56
N THR A 34 -11.54 -5.95 -3.76
CA THR A 34 -10.97 -6.50 -5.00
C THR A 34 -11.82 -7.67 -5.53
N ALA A 35 -13.14 -7.65 -5.25
CA ALA A 35 -14.05 -8.70 -5.67
C ALA A 35 -14.21 -8.80 -7.20
N THR A 36 -13.94 -7.71 -7.93
CA THR A 36 -13.87 -7.68 -9.39
C THR A 36 -12.52 -7.17 -9.87
N LEU A 37 -12.15 -7.44 -11.14
CA LEU A 37 -10.92 -6.91 -11.74
C LEU A 37 -10.91 -5.39 -11.78
N ASP A 38 -12.02 -4.74 -12.08
CA ASP A 38 -12.13 -3.28 -12.05
C ASP A 38 -11.87 -2.70 -10.66
N GLN A 39 -12.32 -3.41 -9.63
CA GLN A 39 -12.03 -3.01 -8.24
C GLN A 39 -10.56 -3.22 -7.90
N LEU A 40 -9.93 -4.30 -8.35
CA LEU A 40 -8.49 -4.52 -8.18
C LEU A 40 -7.69 -3.39 -8.84
N ILE A 41 -8.01 -3.04 -10.09
CA ILE A 41 -7.34 -1.95 -10.84
C ILE A 41 -7.41 -0.63 -10.06
N LYS A 42 -8.58 -0.25 -9.57
CA LYS A 42 -8.76 0.97 -8.75
C LYS A 42 -8.06 0.88 -7.39
N ALA A 43 -8.03 -0.31 -6.80
CA ALA A 43 -7.39 -0.53 -5.51
C ALA A 43 -5.87 -0.39 -5.59
N ILE A 44 -5.24 -0.74 -6.71
CA ILE A 44 -3.80 -0.56 -6.94
C ILE A 44 -3.42 0.92 -6.77
N ASP A 45 -4.07 1.84 -7.49
CA ASP A 45 -3.77 3.28 -7.43
C ASP A 45 -3.92 3.85 -6.02
N SER A 46 -5.03 3.52 -5.35
CA SER A 46 -5.30 4.03 -4.00
C SER A 46 -4.37 3.44 -2.94
N ALA A 47 -3.95 2.19 -3.11
CA ALA A 47 -3.08 1.51 -2.15
C ALA A 47 -1.61 1.96 -2.26
N ILE A 48 -1.17 2.33 -3.46
CA ILE A 48 0.22 2.74 -3.72
C ILE A 48 0.45 4.23 -3.41
N THR A 49 -0.54 5.10 -3.64
CA THR A 49 -0.44 6.54 -3.46
C THR A 49 -0.44 6.96 -1.98
N GLY A 50 0.36 7.96 -1.61
CA GLY A 50 0.43 8.56 -0.27
C GLY A 50 1.86 8.77 0.22
N PRO A 51 2.07 9.29 1.45
CA PRO A 51 3.40 9.44 2.01
C PRO A 51 4.22 8.16 1.91
N ALA A 52 5.48 8.28 1.50
CA ALA A 52 6.32 7.12 1.21
C ALA A 52 6.48 6.19 2.43
N ASN A 53 6.57 6.75 3.63
CA ASN A 53 6.70 6.01 4.90
C ASN A 53 5.37 5.62 5.56
N ARG A 54 4.22 5.81 4.88
CA ARG A 54 2.92 5.40 5.46
C ARG A 54 2.85 3.88 5.67
N ALA A 55 2.06 3.44 6.65
CA ALA A 55 1.71 2.04 6.80
C ALA A 55 0.91 1.59 5.56
N ARG A 56 1.49 0.71 4.73
CA ARG A 56 0.90 0.26 3.45
C ARG A 56 0.07 -1.01 3.63
N THR A 57 -0.81 -1.02 4.62
CA THR A 57 -1.65 -2.19 4.95
C THR A 57 -2.51 -2.62 3.77
N CYS A 58 -3.18 -1.68 3.09
CA CYS A 58 -4.01 -2.01 1.93
C CYS A 58 -3.18 -2.41 0.70
N PHE A 59 -1.97 -1.88 0.54
CA PHE A 59 -1.05 -2.35 -0.50
C PHE A 59 -0.70 -3.83 -0.28
N ARG A 60 -0.28 -4.19 0.93
CA ARG A 60 0.02 -5.59 1.26
C ARG A 60 -1.17 -6.53 1.02
N ALA A 61 -2.38 -6.08 1.32
CA ALA A 61 -3.60 -6.87 1.15
C ALA A 61 -3.94 -7.19 -0.32
N LEU A 62 -3.37 -6.47 -1.29
CA LEU A 62 -3.55 -6.76 -2.72
C LEU A 62 -2.81 -8.02 -3.17
N PHE A 63 -1.80 -8.47 -2.44
CA PHE A 63 -0.87 -9.51 -2.86
C PHE A 63 -1.12 -10.83 -2.15
N LEU A 64 -0.75 -11.92 -2.81
CA LEU A 64 -0.52 -13.19 -2.13
C LEU A 64 0.76 -13.11 -1.27
N PRO A 65 0.89 -13.94 -0.21
CA PRO A 65 2.06 -13.92 0.67
C PRO A 65 3.40 -14.05 -0.06
N ASP A 66 3.46 -14.88 -1.10
CA ASP A 66 4.68 -15.17 -1.86
C ASP A 66 4.76 -14.37 -3.19
N ALA A 67 4.01 -13.28 -3.30
CA ALA A 67 4.01 -12.46 -4.49
C ALA A 67 5.39 -11.82 -4.74
N ARG A 68 5.72 -11.65 -6.02
CA ARG A 68 7.01 -11.12 -6.47
C ARG A 68 6.84 -9.77 -7.13
N LEU A 69 7.73 -8.84 -6.81
CA LEU A 69 7.81 -7.51 -7.41
C LEU A 69 9.17 -7.40 -8.10
N ILE A 70 9.19 -7.25 -9.43
CA ILE A 70 10.38 -7.40 -10.24
C ILE A 70 10.61 -6.14 -11.08
N PRO A 71 11.37 -5.14 -10.57
CA PRO A 71 11.82 -4.02 -11.39
C PRO A 71 12.82 -4.47 -12.46
N ILE A 72 12.61 -4.01 -13.67
CA ILE A 72 13.62 -4.04 -14.71
C ILE A 72 14.33 -2.68 -14.74
N ARG A 73 15.63 -2.67 -14.62
CA ARG A 73 16.46 -1.47 -14.68
C ARG A 73 17.33 -1.52 -15.90
N ILE A 74 17.41 -0.41 -16.62
CA ILE A 74 18.28 -0.26 -17.79
C ILE A 74 19.49 0.57 -17.36
N ALA A 75 20.68 0.01 -17.48
CA ALA A 75 21.92 0.72 -17.22
C ALA A 75 22.21 1.75 -18.33
N ALA A 76 23.18 2.65 -18.09
CA ALA A 76 23.54 3.69 -19.06
C ALA A 76 24.05 3.14 -20.40
N ASP A 77 24.58 1.93 -20.41
CA ASP A 77 25.03 1.21 -21.61
C ASP A 77 23.89 0.42 -22.31
N GLY A 78 22.64 0.54 -21.81
CA GLY A 78 21.48 -0.17 -22.32
C GLY A 78 21.29 -1.59 -21.76
N THR A 79 22.19 -2.07 -20.90
CA THR A 79 22.11 -3.43 -20.34
C THR A 79 20.93 -3.55 -19.37
N PRO A 80 19.97 -4.48 -19.60
CA PRO A 80 18.86 -4.71 -18.66
C PRO A 80 19.34 -5.56 -17.47
N SER A 81 18.78 -5.27 -16.29
CA SER A 81 18.94 -6.09 -15.10
C SER A 81 17.62 -6.20 -14.35
N SER A 82 17.42 -7.29 -13.63
CA SER A 82 16.23 -7.51 -12.82
C SER A 82 16.61 -7.89 -11.39
N HIS A 83 15.72 -7.59 -10.47
CA HIS A 83 15.86 -7.94 -9.06
C HIS A 83 14.52 -8.37 -8.50
N VAL A 84 14.44 -9.57 -7.93
CA VAL A 84 13.20 -10.08 -7.33
C VAL A 84 13.07 -9.53 -5.91
N LEU A 85 12.00 -8.81 -5.66
CA LEU A 85 11.64 -8.26 -4.36
C LEU A 85 10.41 -8.98 -3.81
N THR A 86 10.39 -9.15 -2.50
CA THR A 86 9.13 -9.39 -1.78
C THR A 86 8.31 -8.09 -1.71
N VAL A 87 7.04 -8.20 -1.34
CA VAL A 87 6.19 -7.03 -1.06
C VAL A 87 6.81 -6.15 0.04
N GLU A 88 7.40 -6.78 1.08
CA GLU A 88 8.05 -6.06 2.18
C GLU A 88 9.33 -5.36 1.75
N ASP A 89 10.15 -5.97 0.89
CA ASP A 89 11.35 -5.32 0.36
C ASP A 89 11.00 -4.04 -0.39
N TRP A 90 9.94 -4.08 -1.21
CA TRP A 90 9.45 -2.90 -1.92
C TRP A 90 8.93 -1.82 -0.96
N VAL A 91 8.09 -2.20 0.03
CA VAL A 91 7.56 -1.27 1.03
C VAL A 91 8.69 -0.59 1.80
N ASN A 92 9.69 -1.36 2.23
CA ASN A 92 10.85 -0.85 2.95
C ASN A 92 11.71 0.07 2.08
N ALA A 93 11.88 -0.25 0.80
CA ALA A 93 12.62 0.59 -0.14
C ALA A 93 11.94 1.94 -0.38
N VAL A 94 10.60 1.94 -0.56
CA VAL A 94 9.81 3.17 -0.71
C VAL A 94 9.84 4.00 0.57
N ALA A 95 9.70 3.39 1.74
CA ALA A 95 9.68 4.07 3.03
C ALA A 95 10.97 4.89 3.32
N LYS A 96 12.10 4.53 2.71
CA LYS A 96 13.36 5.29 2.81
C LYS A 96 13.27 6.72 2.26
N ARG A 97 12.25 7.03 1.44
CA ARG A 97 11.98 8.38 0.93
C ARG A 97 11.31 9.30 1.98
N GLY A 98 11.04 8.77 3.19
CA GLY A 98 10.45 9.55 4.30
C GLY A 98 9.01 9.96 4.03
N THR A 99 8.69 11.23 4.33
CA THR A 99 7.33 11.78 4.19
C THR A 99 7.01 12.28 2.78
N ALA A 100 7.94 12.17 1.82
CA ALA A 100 7.68 12.59 0.45
C ALA A 100 6.44 11.86 -0.10
N MET A 101 5.55 12.62 -0.76
CA MET A 101 4.38 12.04 -1.40
C MET A 101 4.83 11.20 -2.58
N PHE A 102 4.27 10.00 -2.67
CA PHE A 102 4.41 9.10 -3.80
C PHE A 102 3.03 8.92 -4.42
N HIS A 103 2.89 9.37 -5.65
CA HIS A 103 1.66 9.24 -6.43
C HIS A 103 1.94 8.32 -7.59
N GLU A 104 1.15 7.28 -7.73
CA GLU A 104 1.13 6.45 -8.92
C GLU A 104 -0.29 6.22 -9.35
N HIS A 105 -0.54 6.30 -10.64
CA HIS A 105 -1.83 5.98 -11.22
C HIS A 105 -1.66 5.29 -12.57
N GLN A 106 -2.63 4.47 -12.89
CA GLN A 106 -2.68 3.74 -14.13
C GLN A 106 -3.33 4.60 -15.22
N LEU A 107 -2.58 4.90 -16.29
CA LEU A 107 -3.04 5.71 -17.42
C LEU A 107 -3.92 4.92 -18.38
N ASN A 108 -3.57 3.65 -18.61
CA ASN A 108 -4.26 2.74 -19.53
C ASN A 108 -4.02 1.30 -19.09
N VAL A 109 -5.07 0.49 -19.00
CA VAL A 109 -4.97 -0.92 -18.62
C VAL A 109 -5.62 -1.80 -19.66
N ARG A 110 -4.86 -2.74 -20.21
CA ARG A 110 -5.39 -3.84 -21.03
C ARG A 110 -5.46 -5.09 -20.18
N THR A 111 -6.61 -5.73 -20.18
CA THR A 111 -6.89 -6.90 -19.35
C THR A 111 -7.18 -8.10 -20.24
N GLU A 112 -6.49 -9.19 -19.96
CA GLU A 112 -6.84 -10.51 -20.45
C GLU A 112 -7.16 -11.39 -19.26
N SER A 113 -8.30 -12.11 -19.30
CA SER A 113 -8.71 -12.95 -18.18
C SER A 113 -9.46 -14.19 -18.64
N TRP A 114 -9.29 -15.25 -17.88
CA TRP A 114 -10.05 -16.48 -18.04
C TRP A 114 -10.27 -17.14 -16.69
N ALA A 115 -11.51 -17.45 -16.35
CA ALA A 115 -11.90 -18.07 -15.07
C ALA A 115 -11.28 -17.35 -13.86
N HIS A 116 -10.24 -17.91 -13.25
CA HIS A 116 -9.63 -17.42 -12.02
C HIS A 116 -8.23 -16.79 -12.23
N ILE A 117 -7.85 -16.54 -13.46
CA ILE A 117 -6.56 -15.89 -13.78
C ILE A 117 -6.77 -14.63 -14.61
N ALA A 118 -5.93 -13.64 -14.39
CA ALA A 118 -5.91 -12.41 -15.15
C ALA A 118 -4.49 -11.89 -15.37
N HIS A 119 -4.28 -11.26 -16.51
CA HIS A 119 -3.11 -10.46 -16.83
C HIS A 119 -3.54 -9.02 -17.09
N LEU A 120 -2.88 -8.07 -16.42
CA LEU A 120 -3.07 -6.64 -16.64
C LEU A 120 -1.77 -6.08 -17.23
N TRP A 121 -1.87 -5.50 -18.43
CA TRP A 121 -0.81 -4.73 -19.05
C TRP A 121 -1.11 -3.26 -18.84
N SER A 122 -0.51 -2.68 -17.80
CA SER A 122 -0.87 -1.38 -17.27
C SER A 122 0.22 -0.35 -17.52
N THR A 123 -0.10 0.69 -18.27
CA THR A 123 0.75 1.89 -18.33
C THR A 123 0.54 2.70 -17.08
N TYR A 124 1.60 3.01 -16.38
CA TYR A 124 1.59 3.79 -15.15
C TYR A 124 2.39 5.08 -15.29
N GLU A 125 2.09 6.02 -14.43
CA GLU A 125 2.85 7.24 -14.20
C GLU A 125 3.04 7.46 -12.71
N THR A 126 4.27 7.83 -12.29
CA THR A 126 4.56 8.19 -10.91
C THR A 126 4.95 9.66 -10.81
N LYS A 127 4.60 10.28 -9.66
CA LYS A 127 5.09 11.59 -9.24
C LYS A 127 5.63 11.48 -7.82
N ILE A 128 6.67 12.25 -7.52
CA ILE A 128 7.30 12.26 -6.19
C ILE A 128 7.29 13.69 -5.66
N GLY A 129 6.76 13.87 -4.44
CA GLY A 129 6.59 15.20 -3.86
C GLY A 129 5.47 15.99 -4.52
N ASP A 130 5.64 17.30 -4.63
CA ASP A 130 4.68 18.25 -5.19
C ASP A 130 4.96 18.58 -6.66
N ASP A 131 5.83 17.82 -7.32
CA ASP A 131 6.16 18.03 -8.72
C ASP A 131 4.98 17.69 -9.63
N ASP A 132 4.63 18.62 -10.52
CA ASP A 132 3.61 18.40 -11.57
C ASP A 132 4.11 17.48 -12.68
N LYS A 133 5.44 17.32 -12.79
CA LYS A 133 6.04 16.46 -13.81
C LYS A 133 6.12 15.03 -13.33
N PRO A 134 5.81 14.03 -14.19
CA PRO A 134 6.06 12.65 -13.88
C PRO A 134 7.54 12.42 -13.56
N ALA A 135 7.80 11.69 -12.47
CA ALA A 135 9.14 11.20 -12.15
C ALA A 135 9.50 10.01 -13.02
N ASP A 136 8.52 9.11 -13.23
CA ASP A 136 8.65 7.92 -14.08
C ASP A 136 7.31 7.65 -14.78
N ARG A 137 7.38 7.07 -15.98
CA ARG A 137 6.29 6.44 -16.69
C ARG A 137 6.79 5.11 -17.23
N GLY A 138 5.93 4.09 -17.29
CA GLY A 138 6.34 2.78 -17.76
C GLY A 138 5.19 1.81 -17.89
N ILE A 139 5.52 0.53 -17.95
CA ILE A 139 4.56 -0.56 -18.05
C ILE A 139 4.71 -1.48 -16.85
N ASN A 140 3.61 -1.79 -16.20
CA ASN A 140 3.45 -2.90 -15.26
C ASN A 140 2.80 -4.09 -15.99
N SER A 141 3.45 -5.24 -15.97
CA SER A 141 2.88 -6.54 -16.32
C SER A 141 2.46 -7.21 -15.00
N ILE A 142 1.14 -7.32 -14.78
CA ILE A 142 0.59 -7.79 -13.50
C ILE A 142 -0.12 -9.11 -13.73
N GLN A 143 0.24 -10.14 -12.95
CA GLN A 143 -0.47 -11.40 -12.90
C GLN A 143 -1.35 -11.44 -11.65
N ALA A 144 -2.62 -11.78 -11.81
CA ALA A 144 -3.58 -11.87 -10.72
C ALA A 144 -4.37 -13.17 -10.75
N ILE A 145 -4.80 -13.62 -9.57
CA ILE A 145 -5.68 -14.77 -9.40
C ILE A 145 -6.91 -14.41 -8.55
N TYR A 146 -8.01 -15.10 -8.83
CA TYR A 146 -9.24 -15.02 -8.05
C TYR A 146 -9.36 -16.21 -7.11
N ASN A 147 -9.43 -15.96 -5.79
CA ASN A 147 -9.47 -17.01 -4.77
C ASN A 147 -10.88 -17.49 -4.41
N GLY A 148 -11.89 -17.10 -5.20
CA GLY A 148 -13.30 -17.39 -4.92
C GLY A 148 -14.04 -16.27 -4.18
N LYS A 149 -13.32 -15.25 -3.70
CA LYS A 149 -13.89 -14.07 -3.01
C LYS A 149 -13.36 -12.76 -3.57
N GLN A 150 -12.06 -12.71 -3.89
CA GLN A 150 -11.38 -11.50 -4.36
C GLN A 150 -10.17 -11.84 -5.22
N TRP A 151 -9.77 -10.86 -6.01
CA TRP A 151 -8.56 -10.91 -6.81
C TRP A 151 -7.35 -10.53 -5.97
N HIS A 152 -6.24 -11.26 -6.17
CA HIS A 152 -4.94 -10.98 -5.58
C HIS A 152 -3.86 -10.97 -6.64
N ILE A 153 -2.87 -10.10 -6.45
CA ILE A 153 -1.69 -10.03 -7.30
C ILE A 153 -0.70 -11.13 -6.90
N VAL A 154 -0.21 -11.85 -7.88
CA VAL A 154 0.82 -12.90 -7.75
C VAL A 154 2.20 -12.34 -8.08
N GLU A 155 2.26 -11.47 -9.10
CA GLU A 155 3.50 -10.91 -9.58
C GLU A 155 3.26 -9.58 -10.28
N ILE A 156 4.19 -8.66 -10.12
CA ILE A 156 4.32 -7.47 -10.95
C ILE A 156 5.76 -7.42 -11.49
N VAL A 157 5.89 -7.41 -12.82
CA VAL A 157 7.13 -7.06 -13.50
C VAL A 157 6.94 -5.68 -14.11
N TRP A 158 7.87 -4.75 -13.90
CA TRP A 158 7.74 -3.41 -14.48
C TRP A 158 9.05 -2.87 -15.00
N GLN A 159 8.93 -2.01 -15.99
CA GLN A 159 10.02 -1.22 -16.54
C GLN A 159 9.55 0.21 -16.75
N ALA A 160 10.32 1.16 -16.23
CA ALA A 160 10.17 2.56 -16.60
C ALA A 160 10.69 2.79 -18.01
N GLU A 161 10.07 3.72 -18.75
CA GLU A 161 10.60 4.12 -20.07
C GLU A 161 11.95 4.80 -19.93
N VAL A 162 12.78 4.59 -20.92
CA VAL A 162 14.05 5.30 -21.13
C VAL A 162 14.06 5.86 -22.56
N PRO A 163 14.93 6.82 -22.89
CA PRO A 163 14.95 7.41 -24.25
C PRO A 163 15.04 6.41 -25.40
N THR A 164 15.70 5.26 -25.17
CA THR A 164 15.84 4.17 -26.15
C THR A 164 14.61 3.25 -26.21
N ASP A 165 13.82 3.19 -25.13
CA ASP A 165 12.66 2.31 -24.99
C ASP A 165 11.44 3.10 -24.45
N PRO A 166 10.88 4.04 -25.25
CA PRO A 166 9.70 4.80 -24.84
C PRO A 166 8.46 3.90 -24.81
N VAL A 167 7.50 4.23 -23.96
CA VAL A 167 6.21 3.54 -23.95
C VAL A 167 5.55 3.70 -25.32
N PRO A 168 5.22 2.60 -26.05
CA PRO A 168 4.58 2.68 -27.36
C PRO A 168 3.23 3.41 -27.31
N ALA A 169 2.96 4.26 -28.31
CA ALA A 169 1.74 5.08 -28.38
C ALA A 169 0.44 4.27 -28.21
N LYS A 170 0.41 3.01 -28.66
CA LYS A 170 -0.75 2.12 -28.50
C LYS A 170 -1.10 1.79 -27.05
N TYR A 171 -0.22 2.05 -26.08
CA TYR A 171 -0.41 1.84 -24.66
C TYR A 171 -0.63 3.15 -23.88
N LEU A 172 -0.55 4.27 -24.51
CA LEU A 172 -0.91 5.56 -23.94
C LEU A 172 -2.43 5.78 -24.04
N PRO A 173 -2.99 6.73 -23.23
CA PRO A 173 -4.40 7.14 -23.32
C PRO A 173 -4.78 7.67 -24.71
#